data_8e55ae331dd97a2ec4c2b93bc6814d20
#
_entry.id   8e55ae331dd97a2ec4c2b93bc6814d20
#
_cell.length_a   1.000
_cell.length_b   1.000
_cell.length_c   1.000
_cell.angle_alpha   90.00
_cell.angle_beta   90.00
_cell.angle_gamma   90.00
#
_symmetry.space_group_name_H-M   'P 1'
#
loop_
_entity.id
_entity.type
_entity.pdbx_description
1 polymer ?
#
loop_
_entity_poly.entity_id
_entity_poly.type
_entity_poly.pdbx_seq_one_letter_code
_entity_poly.pdbx_strand_id
1 'polypeptide(L)'
;MKKRAYRAIEEAFPLFAFLINKRKIIMALSNEALVQEKSKPYEALDEGCLKDRIAEEHERAKKIDEKTSKFTLGLSVSLTVLAAASGAFAKLVPATLYAGLVSIACGLASIYMLLAGITALGALKTLPVYGYGTQHALSQKEGGVSYLSQALYKQERMNVVRHLRNEAAYQSLRNGFLVLFIALIGSVIGLIFQQSDLILSRNNAG
;
A
#
# COMPACT_ATOMS: atom_id res chain seq x y z
N MET A 1 -1.11 24.14 10.34
CA MET A 1 -2.31 23.30 10.40
C MET A 1 -2.58 22.53 9.09
N LYS A 2 -2.60 23.14 7.90
CA LYS A 2 -2.91 22.45 6.61
C LYS A 2 -2.05 21.21 6.32
N LYS A 3 -0.72 21.23 6.59
CA LYS A 3 0.17 20.07 6.36
C LYS A 3 -0.14 18.86 7.25
N ARG A 4 -0.58 19.09 8.52
CA ARG A 4 -0.94 17.99 9.43
C ARG A 4 -2.25 17.33 9.04
N ALA A 5 -3.26 18.14 8.65
CA ALA A 5 -4.53 17.61 8.17
C ALA A 5 -4.37 16.80 6.87
N TYR A 6 -3.53 17.28 5.94
CA TYR A 6 -3.23 16.56 4.70
C TYR A 6 -2.56 15.20 4.98
N ARG A 7 -1.57 15.18 5.90
CA ARG A 7 -0.90 13.94 6.29
C ARG A 7 -1.86 12.93 6.95
N ALA A 8 -2.78 13.40 7.80
CA ALA A 8 -3.80 12.54 8.42
C ALA A 8 -4.74 11.93 7.36
N ILE A 9 -5.11 12.70 6.32
CA ILE A 9 -5.91 12.19 5.20
C ILE A 9 -5.13 11.15 4.39
N GLU A 10 -3.85 11.38 4.11
CA GLU A 10 -2.99 10.40 3.42
C GLU A 10 -2.86 9.09 4.21
N GLU A 11 -2.72 9.18 5.52
CA GLU A 11 -2.64 8.01 6.41
C GLU A 11 -3.99 7.26 6.52
N ALA A 12 -5.11 7.99 6.49
CA ALA A 12 -6.44 7.38 6.51
C ALA A 12 -6.81 6.75 5.15
N PHE A 13 -6.39 7.36 4.04
CA PHE A 13 -6.73 6.90 2.69
C PHE A 13 -5.48 6.65 1.82
N PRO A 14 -4.64 5.66 2.17
CA PRO A 14 -3.33 5.46 1.52
C PRO A 14 -3.43 5.18 0.02
N LEU A 15 -4.46 4.45 -0.43
CA LEU A 15 -4.69 4.16 -1.84
C LEU A 15 -4.90 5.44 -2.67
N PHE A 16 -5.71 6.39 -2.17
CA PHE A 16 -5.94 7.65 -2.88
C PHE A 16 -4.67 8.50 -2.95
N ALA A 17 -3.92 8.58 -1.85
CA ALA A 17 -2.63 9.26 -1.81
C ALA A 17 -1.66 8.66 -2.84
N PHE A 18 -1.57 7.32 -2.90
CA PHE A 18 -0.77 6.61 -3.90
C PHE A 18 -1.21 6.95 -5.34
N LEU A 19 -2.51 6.89 -5.65
CA LEU A 19 -3.01 7.16 -7.00
C LEU A 19 -2.70 8.58 -7.47
N ILE A 20 -2.85 9.57 -6.58
CA ILE A 20 -2.53 10.98 -6.88
C ILE A 20 -1.03 11.15 -7.14
N ASN A 21 -0.18 10.61 -6.26
CA ASN A 21 1.27 10.73 -6.38
C ASN A 21 1.80 9.96 -7.59
N LYS A 22 1.31 8.75 -7.86
CA LYS A 22 1.60 7.99 -9.08
C LYS A 22 1.29 8.79 -10.33
N ARG A 23 0.09 9.41 -10.40
CA ARG A 23 -0.32 10.21 -11.56
C ARG A 23 0.62 11.38 -11.80
N LYS A 24 1.01 12.10 -10.73
CA LYS A 24 1.97 13.22 -10.82
C LYS A 24 3.33 12.75 -11.37
N ILE A 25 3.86 11.63 -10.86
CA ILE A 25 5.14 11.09 -11.32
C ILE A 25 5.07 10.67 -12.79
N ILE A 26 4.01 9.94 -13.19
CA ILE A 26 3.86 9.50 -14.58
C ILE A 26 3.72 10.70 -15.53
N MET A 27 2.95 11.73 -15.16
CA MET A 27 2.85 12.96 -15.97
C MET A 27 4.21 13.68 -16.08
N ALA A 28 5.00 13.71 -15.02
CA ALA A 28 6.34 14.28 -15.07
C ALA A 28 7.29 13.47 -15.99
N LEU A 29 7.16 12.14 -15.98
CA LEU A 29 7.97 11.26 -16.84
C LEU A 29 7.55 11.29 -18.33
N SER A 30 6.31 11.65 -18.64
CA SER A 30 5.86 11.85 -20.02
C SER A 30 6.27 13.18 -20.62
N ASN A 31 6.77 14.11 -19.83
CA ASN A 31 7.30 15.39 -20.29
C ASN A 31 8.82 15.26 -20.57
N GLU A 32 9.17 15.05 -21.83
CA GLU A 32 10.56 14.83 -22.24
C GLU A 32 11.49 15.99 -21.90
N ALA A 33 11.04 17.26 -22.04
CA ALA A 33 11.84 18.41 -21.70
C ALA A 33 12.17 18.44 -20.21
N LEU A 34 11.21 18.11 -19.34
CA LEU A 34 11.41 17.99 -17.91
C LEU A 34 12.36 16.84 -17.56
N VAL A 35 12.22 15.69 -18.22
CA VAL A 35 13.12 14.55 -18.02
C VAL A 35 14.54 14.93 -18.40
N GLN A 36 14.76 15.57 -19.55
CA GLN A 36 16.06 16.03 -19.99
C GLN A 36 16.67 17.04 -19.01
N GLU A 37 15.90 18.00 -18.54
CA GLU A 37 16.37 18.97 -17.51
C GLU A 37 16.81 18.26 -16.23
N LYS A 38 15.97 17.34 -15.72
CA LYS A 38 16.20 16.66 -14.43
C LYS A 38 17.26 15.57 -14.50
N SER A 39 17.56 15.05 -15.68
CA SER A 39 18.64 14.06 -15.89
C SER A 39 20.03 14.68 -16.07
N LYS A 40 20.14 15.97 -16.39
CA LYS A 40 21.44 16.67 -16.57
C LYS A 40 22.48 16.42 -15.46
N PRO A 41 22.13 16.42 -14.17
CA PRO A 41 23.12 16.15 -13.12
C PRO A 41 23.76 14.77 -13.22
N TYR A 42 23.07 13.79 -13.80
CA TYR A 42 23.58 12.44 -13.97
C TYR A 42 24.60 12.32 -15.12
N GLU A 43 24.63 13.30 -16.04
CA GLU A 43 25.60 13.35 -17.16
C GLU A 43 27.04 13.60 -16.68
N ALA A 44 27.22 14.01 -15.41
CA ALA A 44 28.52 14.10 -14.78
C ALA A 44 29.15 12.74 -14.45
N LEU A 45 28.36 11.65 -14.49
CA LEU A 45 28.83 10.30 -14.28
C LEU A 45 29.36 9.70 -15.59
N ASP A 46 30.38 8.84 -15.49
CA ASP A 46 30.85 8.09 -16.63
C ASP A 46 29.83 7.01 -17.07
N GLU A 47 29.99 6.53 -18.29
CA GLU A 47 29.08 5.55 -18.90
C GLU A 47 29.03 4.22 -18.12
N GLY A 48 30.15 3.76 -17.58
CA GLY A 48 30.23 2.55 -16.76
C GLY A 48 29.40 2.70 -15.48
N CYS A 49 29.63 3.80 -14.75
CA CYS A 49 28.89 4.11 -13.55
C CYS A 49 27.38 4.22 -13.79
N LEU A 50 26.94 4.83 -14.89
CA LEU A 50 25.52 4.92 -15.25
C LEU A 50 24.90 3.54 -15.50
N LYS A 51 25.60 2.64 -16.18
CA LYS A 51 25.16 1.26 -16.43
C LYS A 51 25.02 0.47 -15.12
N ASP A 52 26.01 0.58 -14.25
CA ASP A 52 25.98 -0.08 -12.92
C ASP A 52 24.82 0.43 -12.09
N ARG A 53 24.61 1.74 -12.05
CA ARG A 53 23.47 2.33 -11.32
C ARG A 53 22.12 1.91 -11.88
N ILE A 54 21.97 1.80 -13.21
CA ILE A 54 20.75 1.27 -13.84
C ILE A 54 20.51 -0.18 -13.41
N ALA A 55 21.55 -1.01 -13.39
CA ALA A 55 21.46 -2.41 -12.95
C ALA A 55 21.06 -2.51 -11.46
N GLU A 56 21.65 -1.69 -10.60
CA GLU A 56 21.26 -1.60 -9.18
C GLU A 56 19.79 -1.20 -9.01
N GLU A 57 19.30 -0.23 -9.79
CA GLU A 57 17.90 0.19 -9.72
C GLU A 57 16.93 -0.88 -10.27
N HIS A 58 17.36 -1.73 -11.21
CA HIS A 58 16.59 -2.91 -11.63
C HIS A 58 16.49 -3.95 -10.50
N GLU A 59 17.60 -4.26 -9.84
CA GLU A 59 17.60 -5.16 -8.68
C GLU A 59 16.73 -4.61 -7.54
N ARG A 60 16.78 -3.31 -7.30
CA ARG A 60 15.91 -2.63 -6.33
C ARG A 60 14.43 -2.77 -6.70
N ALA A 61 14.08 -2.58 -7.98
CA ALA A 61 12.71 -2.78 -8.48
C ALA A 61 12.22 -4.20 -8.19
N LYS A 62 13.02 -5.21 -8.51
CA LYS A 62 12.72 -6.62 -8.28
C LYS A 62 12.48 -6.90 -6.78
N LYS A 63 13.37 -6.42 -5.90
CA LYS A 63 13.23 -6.59 -4.44
C LYS A 63 11.94 -5.94 -3.91
N ILE A 64 11.54 -4.76 -4.42
CA ILE A 64 10.29 -4.09 -4.02
C ILE A 64 9.08 -4.92 -4.48
N ASP A 65 9.08 -5.39 -5.72
CA ASP A 65 7.98 -6.18 -6.29
C ASP A 65 7.85 -7.54 -5.59
N GLU A 66 8.95 -8.20 -5.24
CA GLU A 66 8.97 -9.44 -4.45
C GLU A 66 8.39 -9.24 -3.04
N LYS A 67 8.78 -8.16 -2.34
CA LYS A 67 8.20 -7.82 -1.03
C LYS A 67 6.70 -7.62 -1.13
N THR A 68 6.25 -6.91 -2.15
CA THR A 68 4.82 -6.62 -2.36
C THR A 68 4.05 -7.90 -2.68
N SER A 69 4.63 -8.83 -3.47
CA SER A 69 4.03 -10.12 -3.80
C SER A 69 3.90 -11.03 -2.56
N LYS A 70 4.94 -11.13 -1.72
CA LYS A 70 4.89 -11.89 -0.45
C LYS A 70 3.82 -11.34 0.48
N PHE A 71 3.63 -10.03 0.48
CA PHE A 71 2.60 -9.36 1.24
C PHE A 71 1.17 -9.77 0.81
N THR A 72 0.96 -9.99 -0.49
CA THR A 72 -0.35 -10.43 -1.03
C THR A 72 -0.77 -11.78 -0.45
N LEU A 73 0.18 -12.71 -0.25
CA LEU A 73 -0.09 -14.01 0.33
C LEU A 73 -0.55 -13.88 1.80
N GLY A 74 0.19 -13.10 2.60
CA GLY A 74 -0.19 -12.82 3.99
C GLY A 74 -1.57 -12.16 4.10
N LEU A 75 -1.90 -11.28 3.16
CA LEU A 75 -3.19 -10.61 3.10
C LEU A 75 -4.34 -11.59 2.84
N SER A 76 -4.17 -12.53 1.92
CA SER A 76 -5.20 -13.54 1.61
C SER A 76 -5.53 -14.38 2.83
N VAL A 77 -4.53 -14.79 3.60
CA VAL A 77 -4.73 -15.52 4.86
C VAL A 77 -5.45 -14.65 5.88
N SER A 78 -5.04 -13.38 6.03
CA SER A 78 -5.67 -12.46 7.00
C SER A 78 -7.13 -12.18 6.66
N LEU A 79 -7.49 -12.00 5.39
CA LEU A 79 -8.88 -11.84 4.94
C LEU A 79 -9.73 -13.07 5.24
N THR A 80 -9.17 -14.26 5.07
CA THR A 80 -9.89 -15.52 5.37
C THR A 80 -10.16 -15.64 6.87
N VAL A 81 -9.17 -15.35 7.71
CA VAL A 81 -9.32 -15.36 9.17
C VAL A 81 -10.33 -14.30 9.63
N LEU A 82 -10.27 -13.10 9.04
CA LEU A 82 -11.20 -12.01 9.36
C LEU A 82 -12.65 -12.37 8.99
N ALA A 83 -12.88 -12.96 7.81
CA ALA A 83 -14.20 -13.38 7.38
C ALA A 83 -14.77 -14.49 8.30
N ALA A 84 -13.95 -15.47 8.67
CA ALA A 84 -14.32 -16.53 9.60
C ALA A 84 -14.65 -15.97 11.00
N ALA A 85 -13.81 -15.07 11.53
CA ALA A 85 -14.02 -14.42 12.81
C ALA A 85 -15.29 -13.58 12.83
N SER A 86 -15.54 -12.78 11.78
CA SER A 86 -16.76 -11.97 11.67
C SER A 86 -18.03 -12.81 11.69
N GLY A 87 -18.04 -13.96 11.02
CA GLY A 87 -19.16 -14.91 11.04
C GLY A 87 -19.40 -15.56 12.41
N ALA A 88 -18.35 -15.86 13.16
CA ALA A 88 -18.44 -16.39 14.51
C ALA A 88 -18.94 -15.33 15.51
N PHE A 89 -18.43 -14.11 15.45
CA PHE A 89 -18.86 -13.00 16.32
C PHE A 89 -20.31 -12.60 16.09
N ALA A 90 -20.80 -12.60 14.84
CA ALA A 90 -22.20 -12.29 14.54
C ALA A 90 -23.19 -13.23 15.22
N LYS A 91 -22.78 -14.47 15.55
CA LYS A 91 -23.60 -15.46 16.27
C LYS A 91 -23.55 -15.29 17.80
N LEU A 92 -22.49 -14.69 18.32
CA LEU A 92 -22.27 -14.57 19.78
C LEU A 92 -22.81 -13.26 20.37
N VAL A 93 -23.00 -12.23 19.55
CA VAL A 93 -23.43 -10.91 20.02
C VAL A 93 -24.93 -10.77 19.79
N PRO A 94 -25.75 -10.57 20.85
CA PRO A 94 -27.18 -10.31 20.72
C PRO A 94 -27.41 -9.05 19.85
N ALA A 95 -28.63 -8.95 19.26
CA ALA A 95 -29.02 -7.82 18.40
C ALA A 95 -29.19 -6.52 19.21
N THR A 96 -28.08 -5.93 19.63
CA THR A 96 -28.00 -4.67 20.37
C THR A 96 -27.33 -3.60 19.52
N LEU A 97 -27.45 -2.33 19.93
CA LEU A 97 -26.70 -1.20 19.35
C LEU A 97 -25.20 -1.51 19.26
N TYR A 98 -24.70 -2.22 20.27
CA TYR A 98 -23.31 -2.64 20.39
C TYR A 98 -22.89 -3.61 19.28
N ALA A 99 -23.73 -4.60 18.97
CA ALA A 99 -23.53 -5.53 17.86
C ALA A 99 -23.44 -4.78 16.52
N GLY A 100 -24.27 -3.74 16.35
CA GLY A 100 -24.23 -2.87 15.18
C GLY A 100 -22.88 -2.15 15.03
N LEU A 101 -22.34 -1.58 16.09
CA LEU A 101 -21.03 -0.88 16.06
C LEU A 101 -19.89 -1.84 15.75
N VAL A 102 -19.87 -3.03 16.34
CA VAL A 102 -18.87 -4.07 16.04
C VAL A 102 -18.95 -4.49 14.57
N SER A 103 -20.16 -4.70 14.04
CA SER A 103 -20.36 -5.08 12.64
C SER A 103 -19.85 -3.99 11.68
N ILE A 104 -20.09 -2.72 11.97
CA ILE A 104 -19.56 -1.59 11.18
C ILE A 104 -18.03 -1.58 11.23
N ALA A 105 -17.43 -1.76 12.40
CA ALA A 105 -15.98 -1.78 12.55
C ALA A 105 -15.35 -2.95 11.78
N CYS A 106 -15.93 -4.15 11.84
CA CYS A 106 -15.49 -5.29 11.03
C CYS A 106 -15.63 -5.03 9.55
N GLY A 107 -16.71 -4.38 9.10
CA GLY A 107 -16.91 -3.95 7.73
C GLY A 107 -15.83 -2.97 7.26
N LEU A 108 -15.50 -1.96 8.06
CA LEU A 108 -14.42 -1.00 7.77
C LEU A 108 -13.05 -1.69 7.72
N ALA A 109 -12.76 -2.60 8.63
CA ALA A 109 -11.51 -3.38 8.60
C ALA A 109 -11.40 -4.19 7.31
N SER A 110 -12.50 -4.84 6.89
CA SER A 110 -12.54 -5.62 5.63
C SER A 110 -12.31 -4.72 4.40
N ILE A 111 -12.86 -3.52 4.38
CA ILE A 111 -12.62 -2.54 3.31
C ILE A 111 -11.14 -2.17 3.23
N TYR A 112 -10.50 -1.85 4.35
CA TYR A 112 -9.06 -1.54 4.37
C TYR A 112 -8.21 -2.71 3.88
N MET A 113 -8.53 -3.94 4.28
CA MET A 113 -7.80 -5.13 3.83
C MET A 113 -8.01 -5.40 2.36
N LEU A 114 -9.23 -5.20 1.83
CA LEU A 114 -9.50 -5.30 0.39
C LEU A 114 -8.70 -4.26 -0.40
N LEU A 115 -8.67 -3.00 0.05
CA LEU A 115 -7.88 -1.94 -0.58
C LEU A 115 -6.37 -2.26 -0.55
N ALA A 116 -5.87 -2.81 0.55
CA ALA A 116 -4.49 -3.29 0.64
C ALA A 116 -4.21 -4.40 -0.37
N GLY A 117 -5.12 -5.38 -0.51
CA GLY A 117 -5.03 -6.47 -1.49
C GLY A 117 -5.00 -5.98 -2.92
N ILE A 118 -5.93 -5.10 -3.30
CA ILE A 118 -5.99 -4.49 -4.64
C ILE A 118 -4.69 -3.74 -4.94
N THR A 119 -4.17 -2.99 -3.96
CA THR A 119 -2.93 -2.23 -4.10
C THR A 119 -1.73 -3.16 -4.28
N ALA A 120 -1.66 -4.24 -3.50
CA ALA A 120 -0.60 -5.25 -3.60
C ALA A 120 -0.68 -6.04 -4.92
N LEU A 121 -1.87 -6.45 -5.36
CA LEU A 121 -2.08 -7.11 -6.66
C LEU A 121 -1.62 -6.23 -7.83
N GLY A 122 -1.67 -4.91 -7.67
CA GLY A 122 -1.08 -3.97 -8.64
C GLY A 122 0.42 -4.19 -8.87
N ALA A 123 1.14 -4.89 -7.97
CA ALA A 123 2.54 -5.25 -8.17
C ALA A 123 2.74 -6.33 -9.23
N LEU A 124 1.73 -7.16 -9.46
CA LEU A 124 1.75 -8.17 -10.54
C LEU A 124 1.63 -7.52 -11.92
N LYS A 125 1.09 -6.30 -11.98
CA LYS A 125 1.06 -5.54 -13.23
C LYS A 125 2.46 -4.99 -13.51
N THR A 126 3.04 -5.40 -14.63
CA THR A 126 4.34 -4.93 -15.07
C THR A 126 4.35 -3.41 -15.22
N LEU A 127 5.19 -2.75 -14.44
CA LEU A 127 5.49 -1.33 -14.63
C LEU A 127 6.60 -1.19 -15.68
N PRO A 128 6.64 -0.07 -16.44
CA PRO A 128 7.71 0.19 -17.37
C PRO A 128 9.08 0.03 -16.69
N VAL A 129 10.01 -0.58 -17.42
CA VAL A 129 11.41 -0.72 -17.04
C VAL A 129 12.22 0.08 -18.05
N TYR A 130 13.01 1.03 -17.58
CA TYR A 130 13.85 1.90 -18.40
C TYR A 130 15.28 1.41 -18.34
N GLY A 131 16.00 1.56 -19.45
CA GLY A 131 17.39 1.11 -19.52
C GLY A 131 17.54 -0.40 -19.73
N TYR A 132 16.55 -1.07 -20.33
CA TYR A 132 16.56 -2.51 -20.55
C TYR A 132 16.01 -2.89 -21.94
N GLY A 133 16.59 -3.93 -22.53
CA GLY A 133 16.12 -4.51 -23.80
C GLY A 133 16.83 -3.97 -25.05
N THR A 134 16.49 -4.56 -26.21
CA THR A 134 17.16 -4.29 -27.49
C THR A 134 17.01 -2.83 -27.95
N GLN A 135 15.84 -2.25 -27.78
CA GLN A 135 15.62 -0.84 -28.13
C GLN A 135 16.49 0.09 -27.29
N HIS A 136 16.66 -0.21 -25.99
CA HIS A 136 17.58 0.53 -25.14
C HIS A 136 19.01 0.46 -25.66
N ALA A 137 19.49 -0.73 -26.04
CA ALA A 137 20.83 -0.92 -26.56
C ALA A 137 21.08 -0.14 -27.87
N LEU A 138 20.07 -0.05 -28.74
CA LEU A 138 20.13 0.77 -29.95
C LEU A 138 20.16 2.26 -29.65
N SER A 139 19.23 2.73 -28.83
CA SER A 139 19.16 4.14 -28.44
C SER A 139 20.39 4.60 -27.64
N GLN A 140 21.02 3.70 -26.89
CA GLN A 140 22.28 3.97 -26.20
C GLN A 140 23.43 4.23 -27.16
N LYS A 141 23.51 3.49 -28.30
CA LYS A 141 24.56 3.73 -29.33
C LYS A 141 24.44 5.12 -29.96
N GLU A 142 23.21 5.63 -30.09
CA GLU A 142 22.93 6.93 -30.69
C GLU A 142 23.03 8.08 -29.67
N GLY A 143 22.52 7.87 -28.46
CA GLY A 143 22.37 8.94 -27.45
C GLY A 143 23.45 8.97 -26.35
N GLY A 144 24.30 7.93 -26.25
CA GLY A 144 25.42 7.86 -25.30
C GLY A 144 25.02 8.13 -23.83
N VAL A 145 25.83 8.95 -23.14
CA VAL A 145 25.69 9.31 -21.74
C VAL A 145 24.36 10.02 -21.47
N SER A 146 23.89 10.91 -22.35
CA SER A 146 22.64 11.64 -22.14
C SER A 146 21.42 10.70 -22.11
N TYR A 147 21.41 9.69 -23.00
CA TYR A 147 20.35 8.68 -22.99
C TYR A 147 20.37 7.82 -21.72
N LEU A 148 21.55 7.37 -21.27
CA LEU A 148 21.70 6.60 -20.02
C LEU A 148 21.26 7.41 -18.80
N SER A 149 21.60 8.70 -18.74
CA SER A 149 21.20 9.61 -17.67
C SER A 149 19.68 9.75 -17.60
N GLN A 150 19.00 9.88 -18.73
CA GLN A 150 17.54 9.92 -18.79
C GLN A 150 16.93 8.56 -18.40
N ALA A 151 17.50 7.44 -18.83
CA ALA A 151 17.03 6.11 -18.48
C ALA A 151 17.16 5.87 -16.98
N LEU A 152 18.28 6.23 -16.36
CA LEU A 152 18.49 6.14 -14.92
C LEU A 152 17.47 6.99 -14.14
N TYR A 153 17.31 8.26 -14.50
CA TYR A 153 16.33 9.14 -13.90
C TYR A 153 14.91 8.56 -13.97
N LYS A 154 14.48 8.09 -15.15
CA LYS A 154 13.15 7.49 -15.33
C LYS A 154 12.99 6.22 -14.48
N GLN A 155 14.03 5.37 -14.41
CA GLN A 155 14.01 4.14 -13.62
C GLN A 155 13.90 4.43 -12.12
N GLU A 156 14.67 5.37 -11.59
CA GLU A 156 14.59 5.81 -10.19
C GLU A 156 13.17 6.30 -9.83
N ARG A 157 12.56 7.11 -10.70
CA ARG A 157 11.20 7.61 -10.50
C ARG A 157 10.15 6.49 -10.54
N MET A 158 10.32 5.49 -11.38
CA MET A 158 9.45 4.32 -11.37
C MET A 158 9.62 3.47 -10.11
N ASN A 159 10.83 3.40 -9.55
CA ASN A 159 11.06 2.73 -8.29
C ASN A 159 10.41 3.48 -7.11
N VAL A 160 10.34 4.81 -7.15
CA VAL A 160 9.54 5.59 -6.20
C VAL A 160 8.05 5.20 -6.30
N VAL A 161 7.49 5.04 -7.51
CA VAL A 161 6.10 4.59 -7.68
C VAL A 161 5.88 3.19 -7.08
N ARG A 162 6.84 2.24 -7.27
CA ARG A 162 6.79 0.91 -6.66
C ARG A 162 6.80 0.99 -5.13
N HIS A 163 7.68 1.83 -4.60
CA HIS A 163 7.79 2.03 -3.15
C HIS A 163 6.51 2.62 -2.54
N LEU A 164 5.96 3.68 -3.14
CA LEU A 164 4.70 4.29 -2.71
C LEU A 164 3.52 3.29 -2.75
N ARG A 165 3.50 2.39 -3.75
CA ARG A 165 2.50 1.33 -3.83
C ARG A 165 2.62 0.35 -2.68
N ASN A 166 3.83 -0.13 -2.40
CA ASN A 166 4.10 -1.04 -1.29
C ASN A 166 3.73 -0.40 0.06
N GLU A 167 4.07 0.85 0.24
CA GLU A 167 3.75 1.61 1.45
C GLU A 167 2.24 1.78 1.62
N ALA A 168 1.51 2.15 0.56
CA ALA A 168 0.05 2.28 0.60
C ALA A 168 -0.65 0.95 0.92
N ALA A 169 -0.16 -0.17 0.38
CA ALA A 169 -0.66 -1.49 0.72
C ALA A 169 -0.43 -1.82 2.21
N TYR A 170 0.78 -1.57 2.72
CA TYR A 170 1.12 -1.78 4.12
C TYR A 170 0.28 -0.90 5.07
N GLN A 171 0.15 0.39 4.79
CA GLN A 171 -0.64 1.31 5.61
C GLN A 171 -2.11 0.92 5.63
N SER A 172 -2.68 0.52 4.49
CA SER A 172 -4.06 0.04 4.42
C SER A 172 -4.25 -1.22 5.26
N LEU A 173 -3.32 -2.18 5.20
CA LEU A 173 -3.39 -3.38 6.02
C LEU A 173 -3.29 -3.04 7.51
N ARG A 174 -2.33 -2.22 7.90
CA ARG A 174 -2.15 -1.75 9.28
C ARG A 174 -3.41 -1.12 9.81
N ASN A 175 -4.04 -0.23 9.04
CA ASN A 175 -5.28 0.43 9.44
C ASN A 175 -6.42 -0.58 9.62
N GLY A 176 -6.55 -1.56 8.71
CA GLY A 176 -7.52 -2.64 8.82
C GLY A 176 -7.32 -3.48 10.11
N PHE A 177 -6.08 -3.85 10.42
CA PHE A 177 -5.77 -4.57 11.66
C PHE A 177 -6.07 -3.74 12.92
N LEU A 178 -5.75 -2.46 12.94
CA LEU A 178 -6.05 -1.58 14.07
C LEU A 178 -7.56 -1.48 14.32
N VAL A 179 -8.35 -1.28 13.27
CA VAL A 179 -9.82 -1.22 13.38
C VAL A 179 -10.39 -2.56 13.88
N LEU A 180 -9.89 -3.68 13.34
CA LEU A 180 -10.30 -5.01 13.79
C LEU A 180 -9.95 -5.25 15.26
N PHE A 181 -8.74 -4.88 15.67
CA PHE A 181 -8.29 -5.05 17.04
C PHE A 181 -9.15 -4.26 18.03
N ILE A 182 -9.50 -3.02 17.70
CA ILE A 182 -10.42 -2.19 18.48
C ILE A 182 -11.81 -2.84 18.54
N ALA A 183 -12.33 -3.37 17.45
CA ALA A 183 -13.61 -4.06 17.39
C ALA A 183 -13.62 -5.32 18.28
N LEU A 184 -12.52 -6.09 18.29
CA LEU A 184 -12.38 -7.28 19.14
C LEU A 184 -12.36 -6.93 20.63
N ILE A 185 -11.54 -5.94 21.03
CA ILE A 185 -11.51 -5.47 22.43
C ILE A 185 -12.89 -4.98 22.83
N GLY A 186 -13.51 -4.16 22.00
CA GLY A 186 -14.84 -3.68 22.20
C GLY A 186 -15.82 -4.83 22.43
N SER A 187 -15.81 -5.88 21.60
CA SER A 187 -16.68 -7.05 21.74
C SER A 187 -16.51 -7.77 23.08
N VAL A 188 -15.27 -7.96 23.52
CA VAL A 188 -14.98 -8.60 24.81
C VAL A 188 -15.54 -7.78 25.98
N ILE A 189 -15.32 -6.47 25.96
CA ILE A 189 -15.85 -5.56 26.99
C ILE A 189 -17.38 -5.63 27.04
N GLY A 190 -18.05 -5.59 25.87
CA GLY A 190 -19.49 -5.68 25.79
C GLY A 190 -20.07 -7.00 26.34
N LEU A 191 -19.40 -8.12 26.06
CA LEU A 191 -19.79 -9.42 26.60
C LEU A 191 -19.68 -9.44 28.14
N ILE A 192 -18.62 -8.84 28.71
CA ILE A 192 -18.46 -8.74 30.19
C ILE A 192 -19.58 -7.94 30.82
N PHE A 193 -19.92 -6.77 30.26
CA PHE A 193 -21.02 -5.94 30.79
C PHE A 193 -22.37 -6.67 30.72
N GLN A 194 -22.67 -7.32 29.61
CA GLN A 194 -23.91 -8.08 29.46
C GLN A 194 -24.04 -9.22 30.49
N GLN A 195 -22.93 -9.90 30.76
CA GLN A 195 -22.93 -10.98 31.76
C GLN A 195 -23.17 -10.44 33.19
N SER A 196 -22.61 -9.26 33.48
CA SER A 196 -22.85 -8.58 34.78
C SER A 196 -24.29 -8.18 34.97
N ASP A 197 -24.96 -7.64 33.94
CA ASP A 197 -26.38 -7.24 34.00
C ASP A 197 -27.31 -8.45 34.20
N LEU A 198 -27.00 -9.59 33.55
CA LEU A 198 -27.76 -10.83 33.75
C LEU A 198 -27.65 -11.39 35.18
N ILE A 199 -26.46 -11.28 35.80
CA ILE A 199 -26.25 -11.72 37.19
C ILE A 199 -27.04 -10.81 38.16
N LEU A 200 -26.99 -9.49 37.95
CA LEU A 200 -27.72 -8.53 38.76
C LEU A 200 -29.25 -8.69 38.66
N SER A 201 -29.75 -8.91 37.43
CA SER A 201 -31.17 -9.14 37.20
C SER A 201 -31.69 -10.43 37.88
N ARG A 202 -30.86 -11.47 37.94
CA ARG A 202 -31.17 -12.76 38.54
C ARG A 202 -31.21 -12.66 40.07
N ASN A 203 -30.32 -11.85 40.67
CA ASN A 203 -30.27 -11.62 42.11
C ASN A 203 -31.41 -10.73 42.61
N ASN A 204 -32.02 -9.91 41.76
CA ASN A 204 -33.14 -9.04 42.12
C ASN A 204 -34.52 -9.69 41.90
N ALA A 205 -34.59 -10.88 41.29
CA ALA A 205 -35.82 -11.61 40.99
C ALA A 205 -36.08 -12.80 41.94
N GLY A 206 -35.18 -13.08 42.88
CA GLY A 206 -35.32 -14.10 43.94
C GLY A 206 -35.49 -13.46 45.32
#